data_08c5dd012f5ebffad634ed5ef434d1fe
#
_entry.id   08c5dd012f5ebffad634ed5ef434d1fe
#
_cell.length_a   1.000
_cell.length_b   1.000
_cell.length_c   1.000
_cell.angle_alpha   90.00
_cell.angle_beta   90.00
_cell.angle_gamma   90.00
#
_symmetry.space_group_name_H-M   'P 1'
#
loop_
_entity.id
_entity.type
_entity.pdbx_description
1 polymer ?
#
loop_
_entity_poly.entity_id
_entity_poly.type
_entity_poly.pdbx_seq_one_letter_code
_entity_poly.pdbx_strand_id
1 'polypeptide(L)'
;MSKAQSFWSKTDRFLTITRKVFLNGFTALILIVVTFSIFGGIGSLFTQEEKINTENKILWFKPIGVVVDSAVNSTPSLDSIILGGSSGIVQHELSDLLKVLNAAAEDDSLAAIYINVSELGMYYSSAFEIANAVKKINENGKRIISYSENFSNNSYLISSQANTVMINNYGSVNAYGFS
;
A
#
# COMPACT_ATOMS: atom_id res chain seq x y z
N MET A 1 4.74 23.16 -77.28
CA MET A 1 4.80 22.25 -76.14
C MET A 1 4.95 23.13 -74.88
N SER A 2 4.19 23.16 -74.19
CA SER A 2 2.93 23.56 -73.65
C SER A 2 3.13 23.97 -72.16
N LYS A 3 2.70 25.25 -71.89
CA LYS A 3 2.64 25.81 -70.50
C LYS A 3 1.96 24.87 -69.46
N ALA A 4 1.11 23.96 -69.94
CA ALA A 4 0.44 22.95 -69.10
C ALA A 4 1.41 21.92 -68.47
N GLN A 5 2.44 21.45 -69.19
CA GLN A 5 3.41 20.49 -68.64
C GLN A 5 4.29 21.09 -67.54
N SER A 6 4.60 22.37 -67.65
CA SER A 6 5.34 23.10 -66.60
C SER A 6 4.50 23.33 -65.32
N PHE A 7 3.19 23.51 -65.48
CA PHE A 7 2.27 23.62 -64.33
C PHE A 7 2.16 22.31 -63.56
N TRP A 8 1.92 21.20 -64.25
CA TRP A 8 1.79 19.89 -63.60
C TRP A 8 3.08 19.47 -62.90
N SER A 9 4.25 19.74 -63.45
CA SER A 9 5.53 19.40 -62.82
C SER A 9 5.80 20.21 -61.53
N LYS A 10 5.30 21.44 -61.43
CA LYS A 10 5.39 22.28 -60.24
C LYS A 10 4.43 21.81 -59.14
N THR A 11 3.20 21.42 -59.50
CA THR A 11 2.21 20.89 -58.56
C THR A 11 2.64 19.53 -57.98
N ASP A 12 3.19 18.63 -58.81
CA ASP A 12 3.72 17.35 -58.35
C ASP A 12 4.89 17.53 -57.39
N ARG A 13 5.79 18.48 -57.69
CA ARG A 13 6.91 18.76 -56.80
C ARG A 13 6.41 19.37 -55.46
N PHE A 14 5.44 20.24 -55.51
CA PHE A 14 4.83 20.82 -54.30
C PHE A 14 4.14 19.74 -53.46
N LEU A 15 3.32 18.91 -54.06
CA LEU A 15 2.63 17.79 -53.38
C LEU A 15 3.66 16.79 -52.75
N THR A 16 4.74 16.53 -53.47
CA THR A 16 5.79 15.60 -52.97
C THR A 16 6.52 16.19 -51.77
N ILE A 17 6.82 17.49 -51.78
CA ILE A 17 7.49 18.18 -50.68
C ILE A 17 6.54 18.23 -49.48
N THR A 18 5.27 18.62 -49.68
CA THR A 18 4.25 18.70 -48.62
C THR A 18 4.07 17.32 -47.95
N ARG A 19 3.96 16.26 -48.75
CA ARG A 19 3.84 14.90 -48.25
C ARG A 19 5.06 14.47 -47.45
N LYS A 20 6.28 14.80 -47.90
CA LYS A 20 7.53 14.48 -47.15
C LYS A 20 7.62 15.28 -45.84
N VAL A 21 7.27 16.52 -45.84
CA VAL A 21 7.28 17.38 -44.64
C VAL A 21 6.23 16.89 -43.64
N PHE A 22 5.04 16.54 -44.11
CA PHE A 22 3.98 16.02 -43.25
C PHE A 22 4.35 14.66 -42.64
N LEU A 23 4.89 13.75 -43.47
CA LEU A 23 5.30 12.41 -43.00
C LEU A 23 6.44 12.50 -41.98
N ASN A 24 7.46 13.31 -42.25
CA ASN A 24 8.58 13.50 -41.34
C ASN A 24 8.17 14.24 -40.07
N GLY A 25 7.29 15.23 -40.16
CA GLY A 25 6.74 15.92 -38.98
C GLY A 25 5.91 14.99 -38.10
N PHE A 26 5.10 14.14 -38.72
CA PHE A 26 4.28 13.17 -38.00
C PHE A 26 5.14 12.09 -37.30
N THR A 27 6.19 11.59 -37.98
CA THR A 27 7.12 10.64 -37.36
C THR A 27 7.94 11.28 -36.23
N ALA A 28 8.36 12.54 -36.38
CA ALA A 28 9.04 13.26 -35.30
C ALA A 28 8.11 13.45 -34.08
N LEU A 29 6.84 13.76 -34.30
CA LEU A 29 5.86 13.92 -33.22
C LEU A 29 5.63 12.57 -32.47
N ILE A 30 5.50 11.47 -33.20
CA ILE A 30 5.40 10.13 -32.58
C ILE A 30 6.64 9.81 -31.74
N LEU A 31 7.84 10.08 -32.25
CA LEU A 31 9.08 9.87 -31.51
C LEU A 31 9.14 10.70 -30.23
N ILE A 32 8.69 11.95 -30.27
CA ILE A 32 8.60 12.81 -29.08
C ILE A 32 7.61 12.23 -28.07
N VAL A 33 6.42 11.81 -28.49
CA VAL A 33 5.42 11.21 -27.60
C VAL A 33 5.95 9.91 -26.97
N VAL A 34 6.59 9.06 -27.74
CA VAL A 34 7.18 7.79 -27.24
C VAL A 34 8.30 8.07 -26.26
N THR A 35 9.20 9.01 -26.55
CA THR A 35 10.26 9.39 -25.60
C THR A 35 9.69 9.99 -24.32
N PHE A 36 8.72 10.88 -24.39
CA PHE A 36 8.05 11.41 -23.20
C PHE A 36 7.30 10.33 -22.41
N SER A 37 6.68 9.35 -23.08
CA SER A 37 6.03 8.22 -22.40
C SER A 37 7.02 7.32 -21.68
N ILE A 38 8.18 7.06 -22.28
CA ILE A 38 9.25 6.27 -21.66
C ILE A 38 9.85 7.02 -20.47
N PHE A 39 10.23 8.28 -20.65
CA PHE A 39 10.80 9.09 -19.57
C PHE A 39 9.79 9.43 -18.48
N GLY A 40 8.53 9.70 -18.83
CA GLY A 40 7.44 9.91 -17.86
C GLY A 40 7.10 8.64 -17.06
N GLY A 41 7.09 7.48 -17.73
CA GLY A 41 6.90 6.19 -17.06
C GLY A 41 8.04 5.82 -16.11
N ILE A 42 9.28 6.15 -16.49
CA ILE A 42 10.44 5.96 -15.61
C ILE A 42 10.40 6.94 -14.44
N GLY A 43 9.97 8.18 -14.64
CA GLY A 43 9.82 9.17 -13.56
C GLY A 43 8.87 8.74 -12.45
N SER A 44 7.82 7.99 -12.78
CA SER A 44 6.88 7.44 -11.77
C SER A 44 7.47 6.30 -10.93
N LEU A 45 8.55 5.64 -11.42
CA LEU A 45 9.27 4.61 -10.67
C LEU A 45 10.23 5.21 -9.62
N PHE A 46 10.56 6.50 -9.76
CA PHE A 46 11.33 7.27 -8.80
C PHE A 46 10.45 8.16 -7.92
N THR A 47 9.21 7.72 -7.64
CA THR A 47 8.44 8.33 -6.57
C THR A 47 9.24 8.09 -5.29
N GLN A 48 9.93 9.10 -4.82
CA GLN A 48 10.57 9.08 -3.50
C GLN A 48 9.43 8.78 -2.51
N GLU A 49 9.50 7.63 -1.85
CA GLU A 49 8.72 7.42 -0.65
C GLU A 49 9.03 8.60 0.26
N GLU A 50 8.02 9.42 0.52
CA GLU A 50 8.13 10.55 1.42
C GLU A 50 8.56 9.98 2.77
N LYS A 51 9.82 10.19 3.12
CA LYS A 51 10.41 9.65 4.35
C LYS A 51 9.70 10.32 5.51
N ILE A 52 8.70 9.62 6.05
CA ILE A 52 7.94 10.10 7.21
C ILE A 52 8.96 10.37 8.32
N ASN A 53 8.98 11.61 8.81
CA ASN A 53 9.83 11.94 9.95
C ASN A 53 9.27 11.22 11.19
N THR A 54 9.96 10.17 11.64
CA THR A 54 9.58 9.31 12.78
C THR A 54 10.27 9.72 14.08
N GLU A 55 11.15 10.73 14.06
CA GLU A 55 11.95 11.14 15.20
C GLU A 55 11.08 11.51 16.42
N ASN A 56 11.28 10.82 17.54
CA ASN A 56 10.53 10.96 18.79
C ASN A 56 9.00 10.76 18.67
N LYS A 57 8.54 10.03 17.64
CA LYS A 57 7.12 9.71 17.45
C LYS A 57 6.76 8.36 18.04
N ILE A 58 5.49 8.18 18.28
CA ILE A 58 4.92 6.89 18.70
C ILE A 58 4.24 6.28 17.48
N LEU A 59 4.59 5.04 17.15
CA LEU A 59 3.83 4.28 16.17
C LEU A 59 2.51 3.85 16.80
N TRP A 60 1.40 4.24 16.16
CA TRP A 60 0.06 3.82 16.55
C TRP A 60 -0.38 2.64 15.68
N PHE A 61 -0.21 1.42 16.21
CA PHE A 61 -0.61 0.19 15.53
C PHE A 61 -2.00 -0.25 16.01
N LYS A 62 -3.04 0.17 15.30
CA LYS A 62 -4.44 -0.18 15.56
C LYS A 62 -5.13 -0.62 14.28
N PRO A 63 -4.83 -1.77 13.71
CA PRO A 63 -5.55 -2.30 12.55
C PRO A 63 -6.96 -2.74 12.95
N ILE A 64 -7.94 -2.46 12.07
CA ILE A 64 -9.36 -2.82 12.25
C ILE A 64 -9.78 -3.67 11.05
N GLY A 65 -10.43 -4.81 11.29
CA GLY A 65 -10.91 -5.70 10.24
C GLY A 65 -10.47 -7.14 10.43
N VAL A 66 -10.03 -7.81 9.38
CA VAL A 66 -9.59 -9.21 9.43
C VAL A 66 -8.24 -9.41 8.79
N VAL A 67 -7.45 -10.30 9.36
CA VAL A 67 -6.18 -10.74 8.78
C VAL A 67 -6.41 -11.90 7.84
N VAL A 68 -5.84 -11.81 6.65
CA VAL A 68 -5.89 -12.85 5.61
C VAL A 68 -4.47 -13.13 5.10
N ASP A 69 -4.24 -14.34 4.59
CA ASP A 69 -2.94 -14.70 4.01
C ASP A 69 -2.70 -13.99 2.67
N SER A 70 -3.77 -13.76 1.91
CA SER A 70 -3.75 -12.99 0.68
C SER A 70 -5.05 -12.21 0.55
N ALA A 71 -4.94 -10.90 0.44
CA ALA A 71 -6.13 -10.06 0.23
C ALA A 71 -6.71 -10.35 -1.15
N VAL A 72 -7.97 -10.76 -1.17
CA VAL A 72 -8.72 -10.79 -2.42
C VAL A 72 -8.99 -9.34 -2.80
N ASN A 73 -8.29 -8.84 -3.81
CA ASN A 73 -8.64 -7.58 -4.46
C ASN A 73 -10.04 -7.75 -5.07
N SER A 74 -11.05 -7.64 -4.24
CA SER A 74 -12.42 -7.47 -4.71
C SER A 74 -12.48 -6.10 -5.34
N THR A 75 -12.16 -6.01 -6.66
CA THR A 75 -12.67 -4.89 -7.45
C THR A 75 -14.15 -4.79 -7.11
N PRO A 76 -14.64 -3.64 -6.65
CA PRO A 76 -16.06 -3.52 -6.31
C PRO A 76 -16.85 -3.97 -7.53
N SER A 77 -17.64 -5.02 -7.39
CA SER A 77 -18.51 -5.43 -8.49
C SER A 77 -19.50 -4.29 -8.75
N LEU A 78 -19.88 -4.09 -10.00
CA LEU A 78 -20.88 -3.07 -10.35
C LEU A 78 -22.14 -3.20 -9.48
N ASP A 79 -22.49 -4.42 -9.09
CA ASP A 79 -23.60 -4.71 -8.18
C ASP A 79 -23.39 -4.11 -6.77
N SER A 80 -22.17 -4.18 -6.24
CA SER A 80 -21.86 -3.58 -4.92
C SER A 80 -21.88 -2.06 -4.95
N ILE A 81 -21.52 -1.45 -6.09
CA ILE A 81 -21.57 0.01 -6.28
C ILE A 81 -23.02 0.48 -6.43
N ILE A 82 -23.86 -0.25 -7.19
CA ILE A 82 -25.25 0.12 -7.47
C ILE A 82 -26.15 -0.09 -6.25
N LEU A 83 -25.94 -1.16 -5.48
CA LEU A 83 -26.77 -1.50 -4.31
C LEU A 83 -26.30 -0.81 -3.02
N GLY A 84 -25.29 0.06 -3.08
CA GLY A 84 -24.79 0.80 -1.90
C GLY A 84 -24.21 -0.10 -0.80
N GLY A 85 -23.89 -1.33 -1.13
CA GLY A 85 -23.52 -2.39 -0.21
C GLY A 85 -22.03 -2.75 -0.23
N SER A 86 -21.12 -1.78 -0.21
CA SER A 86 -19.73 -2.11 0.13
C SER A 86 -19.51 -1.99 1.66
N SER A 87 -20.22 -2.79 2.42
CA SER A 87 -19.78 -3.17 3.76
C SER A 87 -18.65 -4.19 3.64
N GLY A 88 -17.65 -3.89 2.83
CA GLY A 88 -16.46 -4.72 2.73
C GLY A 88 -15.73 -4.68 4.06
N ILE A 89 -15.66 -5.82 4.75
CA ILE A 89 -14.78 -5.97 5.92
C ILE A 89 -13.36 -5.63 5.43
N VAL A 90 -12.71 -4.69 6.09
CA VAL A 90 -11.33 -4.32 5.78
C VAL A 90 -10.45 -5.55 5.95
N GLN A 91 -9.73 -5.93 4.90
CA GLN A 91 -8.82 -7.05 4.91
C GLN A 91 -7.38 -6.54 4.96
N HIS A 92 -6.59 -7.12 5.82
CA HIS A 92 -5.16 -6.85 5.93
C HIS A 92 -4.39 -8.12 5.60
N GLU A 93 -3.43 -8.04 4.69
CA GLU A 93 -2.52 -9.15 4.50
C GLU A 93 -1.59 -9.28 5.70
N LEU A 94 -1.42 -10.51 6.19
CA LEU A 94 -0.50 -10.79 7.29
C LEU A 94 0.92 -10.28 6.97
N SER A 95 1.36 -10.48 5.73
CA SER A 95 2.67 -10.03 5.25
C SER A 95 2.88 -8.51 5.43
N ASP A 96 1.85 -7.71 5.21
CA ASP A 96 1.95 -6.26 5.30
C ASP A 96 1.98 -5.78 6.76
N LEU A 97 1.18 -6.40 7.62
CA LEU A 97 1.25 -6.13 9.07
C LEU A 97 2.62 -6.48 9.63
N LEU A 98 3.18 -7.62 9.22
CA LEU A 98 4.53 -8.04 9.62
C LEU A 98 5.62 -7.11 9.09
N LYS A 99 5.51 -6.60 7.84
CA LYS A 99 6.43 -5.59 7.31
C LYS A 99 6.45 -4.32 8.16
N VAL A 100 5.26 -3.81 8.53
CA VAL A 100 5.15 -2.62 9.39
C VAL A 100 5.80 -2.85 10.75
N LEU A 101 5.54 -4.00 11.39
CA LEU A 101 6.12 -4.33 12.69
C LEU A 101 7.64 -4.55 12.60
N ASN A 102 8.14 -5.22 11.56
CA ASN A 102 9.57 -5.39 11.35
C ASN A 102 10.28 -4.06 11.07
N ALA A 103 9.70 -3.20 10.24
CA ALA A 103 10.23 -1.86 10.02
C ALA A 103 10.27 -1.05 11.32
N ALA A 104 9.22 -1.13 12.16
CA ALA A 104 9.21 -0.50 13.47
C ALA A 104 10.26 -1.07 14.43
N ALA A 105 10.59 -2.37 14.33
CA ALA A 105 11.64 -2.98 15.10
C ALA A 105 13.04 -2.42 14.81
N GLU A 106 13.25 -2.00 13.55
CA GLU A 106 14.54 -1.51 13.04
C GLU A 106 14.65 0.03 13.08
N ASP A 107 13.54 0.75 13.27
CA ASP A 107 13.52 2.22 13.28
C ASP A 107 13.88 2.80 14.65
N ASP A 108 15.15 3.10 14.87
CA ASP A 108 15.66 3.67 16.14
C ASP A 108 15.12 5.07 16.47
N SER A 109 14.48 5.73 15.52
CA SER A 109 13.89 7.06 15.75
C SER A 109 12.55 7.03 16.48
N LEU A 110 11.86 5.87 16.51
CA LEU A 110 10.61 5.72 17.24
C LEU A 110 10.83 5.71 18.76
N ALA A 111 10.09 6.55 19.48
CA ALA A 111 10.14 6.63 20.94
C ALA A 111 9.41 5.46 21.62
N ALA A 112 8.30 5.00 21.06
CA ALA A 112 7.50 3.89 21.56
C ALA A 112 6.54 3.35 20.49
N ILE A 113 5.95 2.19 20.77
CA ILE A 113 4.90 1.61 19.93
C ILE A 113 3.66 1.39 20.80
N TYR A 114 2.53 1.89 20.33
CA TYR A 114 1.21 1.62 20.91
C TYR A 114 0.51 0.56 20.06
N ILE A 115 0.03 -0.50 20.71
CA ILE A 115 -0.63 -1.62 20.05
C ILE A 115 -2.05 -1.78 20.57
N ASN A 116 -3.02 -1.81 19.67
CA ASN A 116 -4.39 -2.21 19.94
C ASN A 116 -4.90 -3.09 18.81
N VAL A 117 -5.08 -4.38 19.08
CA VAL A 117 -5.54 -5.38 18.11
C VAL A 117 -6.90 -5.98 18.51
N SER A 118 -7.65 -5.30 19.37
CA SER A 118 -8.96 -5.78 19.86
C SER A 118 -10.02 -5.89 18.77
N GLU A 119 -9.93 -5.04 17.74
CA GLU A 119 -10.86 -4.98 16.61
C GLU A 119 -10.32 -5.72 15.37
N LEU A 120 -9.25 -6.50 15.51
CA LEU A 120 -8.64 -7.26 14.44
C LEU A 120 -8.99 -8.74 14.57
N GLY A 121 -9.85 -9.24 13.68
CA GLY A 121 -10.16 -10.66 13.53
C GLY A 121 -9.00 -11.40 12.87
N MET A 122 -8.58 -12.53 13.44
CA MET A 122 -7.48 -13.32 12.89
C MET A 122 -7.52 -14.77 13.36
N TYR A 123 -6.89 -15.64 12.59
CA TYR A 123 -6.63 -17.01 13.05
C TYR A 123 -5.48 -17.03 14.05
N TYR A 124 -5.41 -18.12 14.85
CA TYR A 124 -4.37 -18.27 15.85
C TYR A 124 -2.95 -18.27 15.26
N SER A 125 -2.77 -18.88 14.08
CA SER A 125 -1.48 -18.88 13.37
C SER A 125 -0.99 -17.46 13.09
N SER A 126 -1.87 -16.61 12.56
CA SER A 126 -1.55 -15.21 12.25
C SER A 126 -1.29 -14.41 13.55
N ALA A 127 -2.06 -14.67 14.60
CA ALA A 127 -1.84 -14.06 15.92
C ALA A 127 -0.47 -14.44 16.50
N PHE A 128 -0.05 -15.68 16.31
CA PHE A 128 1.25 -16.15 16.77
C PHE A 128 2.41 -15.49 16.03
N GLU A 129 2.29 -15.31 14.70
CA GLU A 129 3.32 -14.60 13.92
C GLU A 129 3.42 -13.13 14.30
N ILE A 130 2.26 -12.45 14.48
CA ILE A 130 2.23 -11.06 14.94
C ILE A 130 2.83 -10.96 16.36
N ALA A 131 2.50 -11.89 17.27
CA ALA A 131 3.07 -11.92 18.61
C ALA A 131 4.59 -12.07 18.57
N ASN A 132 5.13 -12.93 17.72
CA ASN A 132 6.58 -13.08 17.53
C ASN A 132 7.24 -11.80 17.00
N ALA A 133 6.58 -11.08 16.08
CA ALA A 133 7.08 -9.78 15.60
C ALA A 133 7.10 -8.74 16.74
N VAL A 134 6.05 -8.68 17.55
CA VAL A 134 5.98 -7.78 18.73
C VAL A 134 7.05 -8.16 19.76
N LYS A 135 7.24 -9.45 20.01
CA LYS A 135 8.31 -9.95 20.89
C LYS A 135 9.69 -9.49 20.43
N LYS A 136 9.99 -9.61 19.13
CA LYS A 136 11.25 -9.14 18.54
C LYS A 136 11.46 -7.64 18.76
N ILE A 137 10.42 -6.82 18.65
CA ILE A 137 10.48 -5.38 18.93
C ILE A 137 10.85 -5.12 20.39
N ASN A 138 10.24 -5.88 21.32
CA ASN A 138 10.53 -5.78 22.74
C ASN A 138 11.98 -6.20 23.07
N GLU A 139 12.45 -7.29 22.47
CA GLU A 139 13.82 -7.80 22.60
C GLU A 139 14.86 -6.79 22.06
N ASN A 140 14.51 -5.99 21.05
CA ASN A 140 15.31 -4.86 20.55
C ASN A 140 15.30 -3.65 21.50
N GLY A 141 14.64 -3.74 22.67
CA GLY A 141 14.64 -2.70 23.69
C GLY A 141 13.65 -1.56 23.45
N LYS A 142 12.76 -1.67 22.45
CA LYS A 142 11.74 -0.65 22.20
C LYS A 142 10.58 -0.76 23.18
N ARG A 143 10.11 0.40 23.65
CA ARG A 143 8.99 0.45 24.57
C ARG A 143 7.67 0.18 23.84
N ILE A 144 6.96 -0.88 24.26
CA ILE A 144 5.67 -1.25 23.71
C ILE A 144 4.60 -1.11 24.79
N ILE A 145 3.53 -0.42 24.46
CA ILE A 145 2.34 -0.27 25.30
C ILE A 145 1.17 -0.90 24.55
N SER A 146 0.55 -1.91 25.11
CA SER A 146 -0.67 -2.50 24.58
C SER A 146 -1.87 -2.09 25.40
N TYR A 147 -2.95 -1.70 24.72
CA TYR A 147 -4.24 -1.40 25.33
C TYR A 147 -5.36 -2.12 24.57
N SER A 148 -6.33 -2.59 25.33
CA SER A 148 -7.55 -3.15 24.76
C SER A 148 -8.75 -2.84 25.67
N GLU A 149 -9.91 -2.75 25.05
CA GLU A 149 -11.16 -2.74 25.80
C GLU A 149 -11.49 -4.13 26.34
N ASN A 150 -11.29 -5.15 25.51
CA ASN A 150 -11.43 -6.56 25.87
C ASN A 150 -10.34 -7.38 25.21
N PHE A 151 -9.85 -8.41 25.88
CA PHE A 151 -8.89 -9.34 25.30
C PHE A 151 -9.57 -10.68 24.96
N SER A 152 -9.43 -11.09 23.70
CA SER A 152 -9.61 -12.46 23.25
C SER A 152 -8.31 -13.25 23.39
N ASN A 153 -8.33 -14.56 23.16
CA ASN A 153 -7.11 -15.39 23.14
C ASN A 153 -6.03 -14.78 22.23
N ASN A 154 -6.41 -14.41 21.00
CA ASN A 154 -5.46 -13.94 19.99
C ASN A 154 -4.94 -12.54 20.32
N SER A 155 -5.81 -11.60 20.71
CA SER A 155 -5.37 -10.26 21.09
C SER A 155 -4.53 -10.27 22.39
N TYR A 156 -4.85 -11.14 23.33
CA TYR A 156 -4.06 -11.31 24.56
C TYR A 156 -2.68 -11.90 24.25
N LEU A 157 -2.60 -12.90 23.37
CA LEU A 157 -1.33 -13.51 22.96
C LEU A 157 -0.37 -12.45 22.41
N ILE A 158 -0.86 -11.56 21.54
CA ILE A 158 -0.06 -10.47 20.98
C ILE A 158 0.32 -9.46 22.06
N SER A 159 -0.66 -9.02 22.84
CA SER A 159 -0.48 -7.97 23.85
C SER A 159 0.44 -8.40 24.99
N SER A 160 0.47 -9.70 25.31
CA SER A 160 1.36 -10.26 26.35
C SER A 160 2.85 -10.11 26.04
N GLN A 161 3.21 -9.81 24.78
CA GLN A 161 4.59 -9.55 24.37
C GLN A 161 5.02 -8.09 24.61
N ALA A 162 4.08 -7.19 24.98
CA ALA A 162 4.38 -5.79 25.26
C ALA A 162 4.98 -5.59 26.66
N ASN A 163 5.74 -4.50 26.86
CA ASN A 163 6.28 -4.12 28.17
C ASN A 163 5.18 -3.72 29.17
N THR A 164 4.09 -3.13 28.66
CA THR A 164 2.97 -2.69 29.47
C THR A 164 1.68 -3.11 28.78
N VAL A 165 0.83 -3.83 29.50
CA VAL A 165 -0.49 -4.25 29.04
C VAL A 165 -1.53 -3.56 29.89
N MET A 166 -2.45 -2.84 29.25
CA MET A 166 -3.53 -2.11 29.89
C MET A 166 -4.87 -2.60 29.34
N ILE A 167 -5.86 -2.68 30.22
CA ILE A 167 -7.23 -3.01 29.86
C ILE A 167 -8.17 -1.92 30.37
N ASN A 168 -9.27 -1.74 29.67
CA ASN A 168 -10.35 -0.87 30.15
C ASN A 168 -10.86 -1.35 31.52
N ASN A 169 -11.21 -0.44 32.42
CA ASN A 169 -11.73 -0.77 33.77
C ASN A 169 -12.98 -1.67 33.74
N TYR A 170 -13.76 -1.61 32.69
CA TYR A 170 -14.95 -2.45 32.49
C TYR A 170 -14.68 -3.61 31.52
N GLY A 171 -13.43 -3.76 31.07
CA GLY A 171 -13.04 -4.78 30.11
C GLY A 171 -12.91 -6.18 30.74
N SER A 172 -12.93 -7.18 29.88
CA SER A 172 -12.75 -8.58 30.25
C SER A 172 -11.62 -9.23 29.48
N VAL A 173 -10.98 -10.22 30.11
CA VAL A 173 -10.04 -11.11 29.45
C VAL A 173 -10.72 -12.44 29.21
N ASN A 174 -11.04 -12.72 27.95
CA ASN A 174 -11.71 -13.95 27.53
C ASN A 174 -10.65 -14.93 26.98
N ALA A 175 -9.85 -15.49 27.87
CA ALA A 175 -8.81 -16.47 27.52
C ALA A 175 -9.37 -17.89 27.76
N TYR A 176 -9.69 -18.59 26.70
CA TYR A 176 -10.14 -19.97 26.75
C TYR A 176 -9.00 -20.91 26.43
N GLY A 177 -8.89 -22.02 27.16
CA GLY A 177 -7.93 -23.07 26.83
C GLY A 177 -8.23 -23.71 25.47
N PHE A 178 -7.21 -24.23 24.82
CA PHE A 178 -7.39 -25.07 23.64
C PHE A 178 -7.68 -26.50 24.10
N SER A 179 -8.82 -27.04 23.68
CA SER A 179 -9.20 -28.43 23.93
C SER A 179 -9.03 -29.27 22.68
#